data_413c2d006cdd18180cd5574a7ac0c03b
#
_entry.id   413c2d006cdd18180cd5574a7ac0c03b
#
_cell.length_a   1.000
_cell.length_b   1.000
_cell.length_c   1.000
_cell.angle_alpha   90.00
_cell.angle_beta   90.00
_cell.angle_gamma   90.00
#
_symmetry.space_group_name_H-M   'P 1'
#
loop_
_entity.id
_entity.type
_entity.pdbx_description
1 polymer ?
#
loop_
_entity_poly.entity_id
_entity_poly.type
_entity_poly.pdbx_seq_one_letter_code
_entity_poly.pdbx_strand_id
1 'polypeptide(L)'
;YELIRANNSLADGGGNTFPGTTQRESLTDDTTPSLRSWTGTPTETSLLNIKEENNIISFTVNKTSYNRLVETFESISKPNWNQENVSGILGSWNFSNAITYATTETNMGNGLRVASIKRGKIEMEFNTLEDIKSVSLIAGKKTATSPPQTIKIEISKDNGSNWVTYGSTITLTENKMNTYIIDEEITAPVRFRIVNIGTSEALVDDFTITEKRTSTTITRQQEDSIKFYTSERNLYVQSDKDKQLVEIFSIEGRQILSILCDKGWNEIPIKSPGIYIIKIDNHISKLICN
;
A
#
# COMPACT_ATOMS: atom_id res chain seq x y z
N TYR A 1 6.86 20.05 20.78
CA TYR A 1 5.91 20.10 19.65
C TYR A 1 6.01 21.46 19.03
N GLU A 2 6.25 21.53 17.72
CA GLU A 2 6.28 22.78 16.97
C GLU A 2 5.04 22.86 16.07
N LEU A 3 4.39 24.02 16.06
CA LEU A 3 3.21 24.25 15.22
C LEU A 3 3.67 24.49 13.77
N ILE A 4 3.11 23.75 12.83
CA ILE A 4 3.31 24.03 11.39
C ILE A 4 2.51 25.29 11.03
N ARG A 5 3.20 26.36 10.65
CA ARG A 5 2.62 27.65 10.31
C ARG A 5 2.67 27.92 8.83
N ALA A 6 1.61 28.43 8.25
CA ALA A 6 1.48 28.65 6.81
C ALA A 6 2.59 29.55 6.23
N ASN A 7 3.06 30.53 6.99
CA ASN A 7 4.15 31.43 6.59
C ASN A 7 5.55 30.87 6.84
N ASN A 8 5.66 29.66 7.40
CA ASN A 8 6.92 29.00 7.78
C ASN A 8 7.80 29.89 8.68
N SER A 9 7.20 30.68 9.56
CA SER A 9 7.88 31.58 10.48
C SER A 9 7.65 31.14 11.92
N LEU A 10 8.62 31.36 12.80
CA LEU A 10 8.49 31.14 14.24
C LEU A 10 7.79 32.31 14.95
N ALA A 11 7.65 33.46 14.28
CA ALA A 11 6.95 34.61 14.86
C ALA A 11 5.44 34.49 14.71
N ASP A 12 4.69 34.92 15.72
CA ASP A 12 3.23 34.99 15.66
C ASP A 12 2.79 36.12 14.74
N GLY A 13 1.71 35.88 14.00
CA GLY A 13 1.15 36.85 13.04
C GLY A 13 0.02 36.27 12.19
N GLY A 14 -0.61 37.12 11.38
CA GLY A 14 -1.73 36.75 10.53
C GLY A 14 -1.45 35.72 9.44
N GLY A 15 -0.17 35.40 9.20
CA GLY A 15 0.25 34.37 8.24
C GLY A 15 0.39 32.97 8.84
N ASN A 16 0.02 32.74 10.08
CA ASN A 16 0.23 31.46 10.77
C ASN A 16 -0.79 30.40 10.40
N THR A 17 -2.00 30.80 10.04
CA THR A 17 -3.10 29.89 9.70
C THR A 17 -3.10 29.50 8.23
N PHE A 18 -3.74 28.36 7.91
CA PHE A 18 -4.03 27.93 6.56
C PHE A 18 -5.51 28.15 6.25
N PRO A 19 -5.87 28.73 5.06
CA PRO A 19 -4.99 29.37 4.07
C PRO A 19 -4.42 30.70 4.54
N GLY A 20 -5.11 31.39 5.48
CA GLY A 20 -4.73 32.65 6.11
C GLY A 20 -4.30 33.74 5.13
N THR A 21 -3.52 34.72 5.60
CA THR A 21 -3.02 35.81 4.76
C THR A 21 -1.99 35.35 3.73
N THR A 22 -1.42 34.14 3.86
CA THR A 22 -0.49 33.57 2.90
C THR A 22 -1.19 32.94 1.70
N GLN A 23 -2.51 32.75 1.78
CA GLN A 23 -3.33 32.09 0.75
C GLN A 23 -2.77 30.70 0.37
N ARG A 24 -2.21 29.96 1.33
CA ARG A 24 -1.69 28.62 1.10
C ARG A 24 -2.80 27.59 1.16
N GLU A 25 -3.15 27.08 0.00
CA GLU A 25 -4.24 26.10 -0.17
C GLU A 25 -3.75 24.64 -0.12
N SER A 26 -2.47 24.41 0.13
CA SER A 26 -1.90 23.08 0.20
C SER A 26 -0.79 22.96 1.24
N LEU A 27 -0.68 21.77 1.84
CA LEU A 27 0.41 21.36 2.71
C LEU A 27 0.75 19.89 2.39
N THR A 28 1.96 19.66 1.89
CA THR A 28 2.44 18.35 1.42
C THR A 28 3.86 18.09 1.90
N ASP A 29 4.42 16.95 1.57
CA ASP A 29 5.83 16.65 1.84
C ASP A 29 6.80 17.55 1.06
N ASP A 30 6.35 18.19 -0.04
CA ASP A 30 7.18 18.99 -0.94
C ASP A 30 6.90 20.50 -0.84
N THR A 31 5.97 20.91 0.01
CA THR A 31 5.70 22.32 0.27
C THR A 31 6.64 22.90 1.36
N THR A 32 6.68 24.23 1.50
CA THR A 32 7.33 24.93 2.61
C THR A 32 6.29 25.82 3.30
N PRO A 33 5.83 25.49 4.52
CA PRO A 33 6.23 24.37 5.36
C PRO A 33 5.86 23.01 4.76
N SER A 34 6.47 21.95 5.27
CA SER A 34 6.34 20.59 4.79
C SER A 34 5.66 19.68 5.83
N LEU A 35 5.01 18.59 5.36
CA LEU A 35 4.51 17.53 6.22
C LEU A 35 5.56 16.47 6.57
N ARG A 36 6.77 16.55 6.03
CA ARG A 36 7.82 15.58 6.35
C ARG A 36 8.02 15.48 7.86
N SER A 37 8.37 14.28 8.30
CA SER A 37 8.73 14.03 9.70
C SER A 37 9.96 14.88 10.09
N TRP A 38 10.23 15.00 11.39
CA TRP A 38 11.42 15.67 11.92
C TRP A 38 12.74 15.14 11.32
N THR A 39 12.80 13.87 10.95
CA THR A 39 13.96 13.24 10.30
C THR A 39 13.99 13.43 8.78
N GLY A 40 13.05 14.19 8.21
CA GLY A 40 12.91 14.41 6.76
C GLY A 40 12.17 13.29 6.01
N THR A 41 11.69 12.26 6.72
CA THR A 41 10.93 11.16 6.10
C THR A 41 9.58 11.68 5.58
N PRO A 42 9.19 11.36 4.34
CA PRO A 42 7.88 11.70 3.81
C PRO A 42 6.75 11.10 4.65
N THR A 43 5.68 11.86 4.87
CA THR A 43 4.45 11.37 5.49
C THR A 43 3.52 10.71 4.48
N GLU A 44 3.76 10.97 3.18
CA GLU A 44 2.94 10.52 2.06
C GLU A 44 1.49 10.97 2.17
N THR A 45 1.28 12.05 2.91
CA THR A 45 0.00 12.68 3.14
C THR A 45 0.03 14.07 2.52
N SER A 46 -1.08 14.47 1.92
CA SER A 46 -1.26 15.81 1.38
C SER A 46 -2.57 16.40 1.88
N LEU A 47 -2.54 17.62 2.35
CA LEU A 47 -3.72 18.45 2.59
C LEU A 47 -3.84 19.40 1.42
N LEU A 48 -4.92 19.29 0.66
CA LEU A 48 -5.15 20.04 -0.58
C LEU A 48 -6.46 20.80 -0.51
N ASN A 49 -6.61 21.82 -1.35
CA ASN A 49 -7.82 22.63 -1.43
C ASN A 49 -8.22 23.22 -0.06
N ILE A 50 -7.23 23.67 0.71
CA ILE A 50 -7.49 24.29 2.01
C ILE A 50 -8.18 25.65 1.77
N LYS A 51 -9.43 25.77 2.21
CA LYS A 51 -10.26 26.96 2.02
C LYS A 51 -10.92 27.35 3.32
N GLU A 52 -11.17 28.64 3.47
CA GLU A 52 -11.98 29.19 4.55
C GLU A 52 -13.21 29.89 3.94
N GLU A 53 -14.38 29.39 4.23
CA GLU A 53 -15.65 29.97 3.82
C GLU A 53 -16.60 30.03 5.03
N ASN A 54 -17.16 31.19 5.31
CA ASN A 54 -18.10 31.39 6.44
C ASN A 54 -17.52 30.93 7.80
N ASN A 55 -16.26 31.19 8.08
CA ASN A 55 -15.51 30.73 9.27
C ASN A 55 -15.40 29.19 9.38
N ILE A 56 -15.57 28.47 8.30
CA ILE A 56 -15.36 27.02 8.22
C ILE A 56 -14.15 26.77 7.34
N ILE A 57 -13.19 26.02 7.88
CA ILE A 57 -12.03 25.54 7.10
C ILE A 57 -12.36 24.15 6.55
N SER A 58 -12.26 24.03 5.24
CA SER A 58 -12.39 22.75 4.52
C SER A 58 -11.09 22.40 3.82
N PHE A 59 -10.81 21.12 3.69
CA PHE A 59 -9.65 20.62 2.94
C PHE A 59 -9.86 19.16 2.50
N THR A 60 -9.10 18.74 1.51
CA THR A 60 -9.05 17.34 1.06
C THR A 60 -7.78 16.70 1.62
N VAL A 61 -7.92 15.52 2.22
CA VAL A 61 -6.78 14.70 2.65
C VAL A 61 -6.54 13.63 1.62
N ASN A 62 -5.37 13.66 0.97
CA ASN A 62 -4.88 12.57 0.15
C ASN A 62 -3.74 11.88 0.90
N LYS A 63 -3.89 10.59 1.12
CA LYS A 63 -2.83 9.74 1.66
C LYS A 63 -2.51 8.67 0.63
N THR A 64 -1.29 8.68 0.12
CA THR A 64 -0.80 7.57 -0.68
C THR A 64 -0.47 6.44 0.27
N SER A 65 -1.26 5.40 0.28
CA SER A 65 -0.94 4.19 1.02
C SER A 65 -0.13 3.27 0.12
N TYR A 66 0.91 2.67 0.68
CA TYR A 66 1.70 1.65 -0.01
C TYR A 66 1.33 0.28 0.51
N ASN A 67 1.31 -0.69 -0.40
CA ASN A 67 1.22 -2.10 -0.07
C ASN A 67 2.56 -2.76 -0.40
N ARG A 68 3.09 -3.56 0.51
CA ARG A 68 4.33 -4.30 0.27
C ARG A 68 4.00 -5.76 0.01
N LEU A 69 4.28 -6.20 -1.20
CA LEU A 69 4.22 -7.60 -1.60
C LEU A 69 5.64 -8.16 -1.51
N VAL A 70 5.85 -9.20 -0.72
CA VAL A 70 7.18 -9.78 -0.48
C VAL A 70 7.17 -11.24 -0.88
N GLU A 71 8.03 -11.63 -1.82
CA GLU A 71 8.37 -13.02 -2.08
C GLU A 71 9.66 -13.36 -1.33
N THR A 72 9.51 -14.18 -0.31
CA THR A 72 10.60 -14.58 0.57
C THR A 72 11.26 -15.90 0.16
N PHE A 73 10.73 -16.57 -0.86
CA PHE A 73 11.15 -17.90 -1.35
C PHE A 73 11.10 -19.04 -0.32
N GLU A 74 10.64 -18.79 0.90
CA GLU A 74 10.59 -19.75 2.01
C GLU A 74 9.75 -21.00 1.70
N SER A 75 8.63 -20.80 0.98
CA SER A 75 7.71 -21.86 0.59
C SER A 75 8.21 -22.69 -0.62
N ILE A 76 9.29 -22.23 -1.30
CA ILE A 76 9.76 -22.83 -2.55
C ILE A 76 10.89 -23.82 -2.28
N SER A 77 10.66 -25.10 -2.59
CA SER A 77 11.68 -26.15 -2.56
C SER A 77 11.99 -26.61 -3.98
N LYS A 78 13.05 -26.07 -4.56
CA LYS A 78 13.49 -26.38 -5.94
C LYS A 78 14.98 -26.70 -5.99
N PRO A 79 15.37 -27.98 -5.90
CA PRO A 79 16.78 -28.39 -5.82
C PRO A 79 17.47 -28.50 -7.20
N ASN A 80 16.72 -28.49 -8.29
CA ASN A 80 17.24 -28.76 -9.64
C ASN A 80 17.31 -27.49 -10.50
N TRP A 81 18.31 -27.37 -11.36
CA TRP A 81 18.53 -26.23 -12.25
C TRP A 81 17.62 -26.18 -13.50
N ASN A 82 16.85 -27.24 -13.77
CA ASN A 82 15.89 -27.26 -14.88
C ASN A 82 14.88 -26.11 -14.79
N GLN A 83 14.31 -25.74 -15.94
CA GLN A 83 13.21 -24.79 -15.95
C GLN A 83 11.95 -25.42 -15.37
N GLU A 84 11.29 -24.72 -14.47
CA GLU A 84 10.09 -25.20 -13.78
C GLU A 84 9.30 -24.02 -13.20
N ASN A 85 7.97 -24.16 -13.23
CA ASN A 85 7.08 -23.25 -12.53
C ASN A 85 6.87 -23.76 -11.10
N VAL A 86 7.04 -22.87 -10.14
CA VAL A 86 6.89 -23.16 -8.71
C VAL A 86 5.95 -22.16 -8.07
N SER A 87 5.22 -22.58 -7.05
CA SER A 87 4.32 -21.69 -6.29
C SER A 87 5.07 -21.02 -5.15
N GLY A 88 5.13 -19.70 -5.18
CA GLY A 88 5.60 -18.85 -4.11
C GLY A 88 4.44 -18.22 -3.32
N ILE A 89 4.77 -17.29 -2.42
CA ILE A 89 3.80 -16.58 -1.59
C ILE A 89 2.94 -15.63 -2.44
N LEU A 90 3.57 -14.93 -3.38
CA LEU A 90 2.88 -13.95 -4.24
C LEU A 90 2.16 -14.58 -5.43
N GLY A 91 2.53 -15.79 -5.82
CA GLY A 91 1.97 -16.46 -6.99
C GLY A 91 2.93 -17.47 -7.61
N SER A 92 2.71 -17.81 -8.88
CA SER A 92 3.57 -18.74 -9.62
C SER A 92 4.79 -18.03 -10.19
N TRP A 93 5.95 -18.67 -10.07
CA TRP A 93 7.24 -18.18 -10.55
C TRP A 93 7.88 -19.20 -11.50
N ASN A 94 8.42 -18.75 -12.62
CA ASN A 94 9.23 -19.56 -13.51
C ASN A 94 10.70 -19.45 -13.12
N PHE A 95 11.28 -20.54 -12.68
CA PHE A 95 12.70 -20.67 -12.37
C PHE A 95 13.42 -21.30 -13.57
N SER A 96 14.35 -20.60 -14.16
CA SER A 96 15.18 -21.09 -15.26
C SER A 96 16.67 -20.93 -14.92
N ASN A 97 17.40 -22.03 -14.85
CA ASN A 97 18.74 -22.06 -14.27
C ASN A 97 18.79 -21.37 -12.89
N ALA A 98 17.79 -21.68 -12.08
CA ALA A 98 17.63 -21.19 -10.72
C ALA A 98 17.13 -22.31 -9.79
N ILE A 99 17.55 -22.26 -8.54
CA ILE A 99 17.21 -23.22 -7.48
C ILE A 99 16.97 -22.47 -6.17
N THR A 100 16.58 -23.19 -5.13
CA THR A 100 16.57 -22.69 -3.75
C THR A 100 17.52 -23.54 -2.89
N TYR A 101 18.27 -22.87 -2.00
CA TYR A 101 19.08 -23.48 -0.96
C TYR A 101 18.42 -23.28 0.41
N ALA A 102 18.71 -24.17 1.36
CA ALA A 102 18.55 -23.82 2.75
C ALA A 102 19.58 -22.74 3.13
N THR A 103 19.19 -21.76 3.92
CA THR A 103 20.11 -20.69 4.36
C THR A 103 21.29 -21.23 5.18
N THR A 104 21.12 -22.38 5.85
CA THR A 104 22.19 -23.12 6.54
C THR A 104 23.26 -23.68 5.60
N GLU A 105 22.95 -23.91 4.33
CA GLU A 105 23.90 -24.40 3.33
C GLU A 105 24.80 -23.28 2.77
N THR A 106 24.26 -22.06 2.72
CA THR A 106 24.92 -20.89 2.16
C THR A 106 25.48 -19.94 3.22
N ASN A 107 24.96 -20.01 4.46
CA ASN A 107 25.12 -19.01 5.52
C ASN A 107 24.71 -17.61 5.07
N MET A 108 23.76 -17.51 4.12
CA MET A 108 23.30 -16.28 3.50
C MET A 108 21.80 -16.37 3.22
N GLY A 109 21.12 -15.22 3.27
CA GLY A 109 19.67 -15.09 3.13
C GLY A 109 18.97 -14.85 4.49
N ASN A 110 17.71 -14.47 4.42
CA ASN A 110 16.85 -14.39 5.58
C ASN A 110 16.01 -15.67 5.69
N GLY A 111 15.54 -16.00 6.90
CA GLY A 111 14.69 -17.17 7.11
C GLY A 111 15.37 -18.52 6.85
N LEU A 112 14.65 -19.43 6.21
CA LEU A 112 15.08 -20.83 6.01
C LEU A 112 15.61 -21.11 4.60
N ARG A 113 15.25 -20.31 3.61
CA ARG A 113 15.60 -20.52 2.20
C ARG A 113 16.04 -19.24 1.52
N VAL A 114 16.89 -19.41 0.52
CA VAL A 114 17.36 -18.35 -0.37
C VAL A 114 17.36 -18.87 -1.81
N ALA A 115 16.94 -18.06 -2.76
CA ALA A 115 17.00 -18.41 -4.17
C ALA A 115 18.40 -18.15 -4.75
N SER A 116 18.83 -18.99 -5.69
CA SER A 116 20.11 -18.90 -6.40
C SER A 116 19.88 -18.94 -7.89
N ILE A 117 20.50 -18.03 -8.63
CA ILE A 117 20.40 -17.92 -10.08
C ILE A 117 21.80 -18.05 -10.70
N LYS A 118 21.95 -18.96 -11.67
CA LYS A 118 23.21 -19.16 -12.40
C LYS A 118 23.01 -19.01 -13.90
N ARG A 119 23.38 -17.85 -14.48
CA ARG A 119 23.09 -17.53 -15.91
C ARG A 119 21.64 -17.85 -16.29
N GLY A 120 20.72 -17.38 -15.46
CA GLY A 120 19.31 -17.72 -15.56
C GLY A 120 18.41 -16.61 -15.04
N LYS A 121 17.20 -16.99 -14.72
CA LYS A 121 16.18 -16.04 -14.26
C LYS A 121 15.18 -16.66 -13.28
N ILE A 122 14.58 -15.80 -12.49
CA ILE A 122 13.36 -16.04 -11.74
C ILE A 122 12.33 -15.03 -12.23
N GLU A 123 11.21 -15.48 -12.76
CA GLU A 123 10.23 -14.67 -13.49
C GLU A 123 8.83 -14.86 -12.93
N MET A 124 8.11 -13.77 -12.71
CA MET A 124 6.70 -13.82 -12.31
C MET A 124 5.83 -14.32 -13.47
N GLU A 125 4.93 -15.26 -13.18
CA GLU A 125 3.90 -15.74 -14.11
C GLU A 125 2.55 -15.02 -13.93
N PHE A 126 2.54 -13.93 -13.17
CA PHE A 126 1.37 -13.10 -12.88
C PHE A 126 1.72 -11.62 -12.98
N ASN A 127 0.72 -10.77 -13.11
CA ASN A 127 0.91 -9.32 -13.15
C ASN A 127 0.60 -8.70 -11.80
N THR A 128 1.26 -7.58 -11.47
CA THR A 128 0.78 -6.66 -10.45
C THR A 128 -0.44 -5.91 -10.99
N LEU A 129 -1.34 -5.51 -10.11
CA LEU A 129 -2.59 -4.83 -10.48
C LEU A 129 -2.57 -3.34 -10.13
N GLU A 130 -1.73 -2.93 -9.20
CA GLU A 130 -1.58 -1.55 -8.74
C GLU A 130 -0.27 -0.95 -9.28
N ASP A 131 -0.24 0.36 -9.45
CA ASP A 131 0.97 1.08 -9.85
C ASP A 131 2.09 0.85 -8.83
N ILE A 132 3.31 0.70 -9.33
CA ILE A 132 4.49 0.38 -8.53
C ILE A 132 5.22 1.67 -8.16
N LYS A 133 5.56 1.82 -6.90
CA LYS A 133 6.44 2.89 -6.39
C LYS A 133 7.91 2.49 -6.48
N SER A 134 8.23 1.28 -6.06
CA SER A 134 9.62 0.79 -6.01
C SER A 134 9.68 -0.72 -5.95
N VAL A 135 10.83 -1.26 -6.28
CA VAL A 135 11.18 -2.67 -6.10
C VAL A 135 12.46 -2.77 -5.28
N SER A 136 12.53 -3.70 -4.36
CA SER A 136 13.75 -4.01 -3.63
C SER A 136 13.96 -5.51 -3.48
N LEU A 137 15.21 -5.91 -3.26
CA LEU A 137 15.60 -7.27 -2.94
C LEU A 137 16.87 -7.25 -2.10
N ILE A 138 17.15 -8.32 -1.40
CA ILE A 138 18.48 -8.58 -0.87
C ILE A 138 19.21 -9.54 -1.81
N ALA A 139 20.48 -9.28 -2.09
CA ALA A 139 21.26 -10.11 -2.99
C ALA A 139 22.76 -10.10 -2.64
N GLY A 140 23.46 -11.17 -3.05
CA GLY A 140 24.91 -11.31 -2.89
C GLY A 140 25.47 -12.39 -3.79
N LYS A 141 26.78 -12.43 -3.98
CA LYS A 141 27.43 -13.59 -4.64
C LYS A 141 27.57 -14.73 -3.65
N LYS A 142 27.36 -15.97 -4.11
CA LYS A 142 27.31 -17.15 -3.23
C LYS A 142 28.62 -17.46 -2.54
N THR A 143 29.78 -17.27 -3.20
CA THR A 143 31.09 -17.59 -2.65
C THR A 143 32.06 -16.43 -2.73
N ALA A 144 32.95 -16.31 -1.75
CA ALA A 144 33.97 -15.25 -1.72
C ALA A 144 34.90 -15.29 -2.94
N THR A 145 35.20 -16.48 -3.44
CA THR A 145 36.12 -16.72 -4.54
C THR A 145 35.52 -16.55 -5.94
N SER A 146 34.17 -16.51 -6.06
CA SER A 146 33.56 -16.29 -7.36
C SER A 146 33.77 -14.84 -7.85
N PRO A 147 33.87 -14.61 -9.16
CA PRO A 147 33.95 -13.26 -9.71
C PRO A 147 32.70 -12.46 -9.33
N PRO A 148 32.74 -11.13 -9.44
CA PRO A 148 31.53 -10.32 -9.31
C PRO A 148 30.39 -10.82 -10.20
N GLN A 149 29.18 -10.84 -9.68
CA GLN A 149 27.99 -11.22 -10.45
C GLN A 149 27.18 -9.96 -10.78
N THR A 150 26.54 -9.96 -11.94
CA THR A 150 25.67 -8.85 -12.33
C THR A 150 24.27 -9.38 -12.48
N ILE A 151 23.36 -8.81 -11.68
CA ILE A 151 21.94 -9.05 -11.82
C ILE A 151 21.25 -7.81 -12.37
N LYS A 152 20.11 -8.01 -12.99
CA LYS A 152 19.19 -6.95 -13.42
C LYS A 152 17.78 -7.34 -13.10
N ILE A 153 16.97 -6.35 -12.80
CA ILE A 153 15.53 -6.49 -12.76
C ILE A 153 14.99 -6.09 -14.14
N GLU A 154 14.12 -6.87 -14.69
CA GLU A 154 13.42 -6.56 -15.93
C GLU A 154 11.94 -6.56 -15.70
N ILE A 155 11.23 -5.75 -16.49
CA ILE A 155 9.77 -5.64 -16.49
C ILE A 155 9.18 -6.00 -17.84
N SER A 156 7.98 -6.54 -17.79
CA SER A 156 7.13 -6.76 -18.96
C SER A 156 5.75 -6.13 -18.71
N LYS A 157 5.27 -5.38 -19.70
CA LYS A 157 3.91 -4.78 -19.72
C LYS A 157 2.96 -5.53 -20.64
N ASP A 158 3.40 -6.63 -21.24
CA ASP A 158 2.67 -7.43 -22.23
C ASP A 158 2.63 -8.93 -21.87
N ASN A 159 2.42 -9.20 -20.58
CA ASN A 159 2.27 -10.54 -20.01
C ASN A 159 3.48 -11.46 -20.22
N GLY A 160 4.69 -10.91 -20.25
CA GLY A 160 5.93 -11.67 -20.38
C GLY A 160 6.40 -11.84 -21.82
N SER A 161 5.76 -11.20 -22.80
CA SER A 161 6.17 -11.33 -24.21
C SER A 161 7.43 -10.53 -24.52
N ASN A 162 7.56 -9.32 -23.99
CA ASN A 162 8.74 -8.47 -24.13
C ASN A 162 9.21 -7.98 -22.76
N TRP A 163 10.54 -7.84 -22.64
CA TRP A 163 11.19 -7.47 -21.38
C TRP A 163 12.17 -6.32 -21.59
N VAL A 164 12.11 -5.34 -20.67
CA VAL A 164 13.06 -4.23 -20.64
C VAL A 164 13.68 -4.10 -19.25
N THR A 165 14.91 -3.66 -19.19
CA THR A 165 15.60 -3.46 -17.90
C THR A 165 14.91 -2.34 -17.13
N TYR A 166 14.70 -2.58 -15.84
CA TYR A 166 14.12 -1.64 -14.89
C TYR A 166 15.21 -1.17 -13.93
N GLY A 167 15.46 0.12 -13.93
CA GLY A 167 16.54 0.72 -13.19
C GLY A 167 17.93 0.33 -13.72
N SER A 168 18.93 0.48 -12.88
CA SER A 168 20.31 0.13 -13.20
C SER A 168 20.62 -1.34 -12.89
N THR A 169 21.60 -1.90 -13.59
CA THR A 169 22.14 -3.21 -13.25
C THR A 169 22.85 -3.19 -11.89
N ILE A 170 22.72 -4.27 -11.14
CA ILE A 170 23.28 -4.43 -9.80
C ILE A 170 24.52 -5.33 -9.88
N THR A 171 25.67 -4.81 -9.46
CA THR A 171 26.90 -5.61 -9.40
C THR A 171 27.14 -6.11 -7.97
N LEU A 172 27.13 -7.43 -7.80
CA LEU A 172 27.37 -8.14 -6.56
C LEU A 172 28.85 -8.44 -6.40
N THR A 173 29.54 -7.66 -5.60
CA THR A 173 31.00 -7.78 -5.38
C THR A 173 31.34 -8.59 -4.13
N GLU A 174 30.42 -8.70 -3.17
CA GLU A 174 30.64 -9.28 -1.86
C GLU A 174 29.93 -10.62 -1.69
N ASN A 175 30.53 -11.52 -0.93
CA ASN A 175 29.92 -12.73 -0.39
C ASN A 175 29.11 -12.34 0.87
N LYS A 176 28.11 -11.50 0.66
CA LYS A 176 27.22 -10.95 1.69
C LYS A 176 25.93 -10.50 1.03
N MET A 177 24.81 -10.72 1.70
CA MET A 177 23.53 -10.19 1.26
C MET A 177 23.45 -8.69 1.59
N ASN A 178 23.22 -7.87 0.57
CA ASN A 178 23.01 -6.44 0.68
C ASN A 178 21.65 -6.09 0.10
N THR A 179 21.01 -5.05 0.64
CA THR A 179 19.73 -4.54 0.12
C THR A 179 19.98 -3.65 -1.09
N TYR A 180 19.23 -3.88 -2.14
CA TYR A 180 19.19 -3.05 -3.35
C TYR A 180 17.77 -2.56 -3.58
N ILE A 181 17.63 -1.26 -3.88
CA ILE A 181 16.35 -0.60 -4.07
C ILE A 181 16.38 0.11 -5.42
N ILE A 182 15.34 -0.10 -6.22
CA ILE A 182 15.05 0.66 -7.45
C ILE A 182 13.79 1.47 -7.16
N ASP A 183 13.97 2.78 -7.01
CA ASP A 183 12.89 3.72 -6.69
C ASP A 183 12.44 4.46 -7.96
N GLU A 184 11.86 3.70 -8.88
CA GLU A 184 11.30 4.20 -10.14
C GLU A 184 9.83 3.77 -10.24
N GLU A 185 8.97 4.71 -10.58
CA GLU A 185 7.53 4.44 -10.66
C GLU A 185 7.14 3.78 -11.96
N ILE A 186 6.27 2.78 -11.89
CA ILE A 186 5.75 2.07 -13.06
C ILE A 186 4.23 1.94 -12.97
N THR A 187 3.55 2.24 -14.08
CA THR A 187 2.12 2.02 -14.21
C THR A 187 1.82 0.53 -14.45
N ALA A 188 0.88 -0.01 -13.70
CA ALA A 188 0.37 -1.37 -13.84
C ALA A 188 -0.46 -1.55 -15.16
N PRO A 189 -0.70 -2.80 -15.62
CA PRO A 189 -0.17 -4.06 -15.08
C PRO A 189 1.29 -4.29 -15.49
N VAL A 190 2.07 -4.95 -14.62
CA VAL A 190 3.47 -5.26 -14.90
C VAL A 190 3.89 -6.59 -14.27
N ARG A 191 4.79 -7.31 -14.94
CA ARG A 191 5.52 -8.46 -14.39
C ARG A 191 6.97 -8.10 -14.17
N PHE A 192 7.57 -8.75 -13.20
CA PHE A 192 9.01 -8.63 -12.92
C PHE A 192 9.73 -9.96 -13.15
N ARG A 193 11.01 -9.85 -13.52
CA ARG A 193 11.94 -10.95 -13.43
C ARG A 193 13.31 -10.48 -12.96
N ILE A 194 13.98 -11.36 -12.24
CA ILE A 194 15.36 -11.20 -11.78
C ILE A 194 16.23 -12.04 -12.69
N VAL A 195 17.21 -11.42 -13.34
CA VAL A 195 18.10 -12.09 -14.28
C VAL A 195 19.55 -11.99 -13.80
N ASN A 196 20.26 -13.10 -13.67
CA ASN A 196 21.69 -13.10 -13.47
C ASN A 196 22.41 -13.27 -14.81
N ILE A 197 23.09 -12.23 -15.26
CA ILE A 197 23.91 -12.23 -16.47
C ILE A 197 25.38 -12.58 -16.20
N GLY A 198 25.76 -12.75 -14.92
CA GLY A 198 27.08 -13.21 -14.49
C GLY A 198 27.31 -14.68 -14.76
N THR A 199 28.53 -15.16 -14.51
CA THR A 199 28.94 -16.53 -14.82
C THR A 199 28.76 -17.52 -13.68
N SER A 200 28.65 -17.03 -12.45
CA SER A 200 28.49 -17.82 -11.23
C SER A 200 27.13 -17.57 -10.57
N GLU A 201 26.94 -18.19 -9.42
CA GLU A 201 25.67 -18.08 -8.69
C GLU A 201 25.53 -16.71 -8.00
N ALA A 202 24.39 -16.06 -8.23
CA ALA A 202 23.89 -14.93 -7.46
C ALA A 202 22.78 -15.42 -6.53
N LEU A 203 22.87 -15.12 -5.24
CA LEU A 203 21.81 -15.35 -4.27
C LEU A 203 20.89 -14.15 -4.25
N VAL A 204 19.59 -14.40 -4.19
CA VAL A 204 18.53 -13.37 -4.09
C VAL A 204 17.47 -13.80 -3.10
N ASP A 205 16.95 -12.83 -2.36
CA ASP A 205 15.94 -13.08 -1.33
C ASP A 205 15.09 -11.83 -1.10
N ASP A 206 13.98 -11.98 -0.37
CA ASP A 206 13.07 -10.88 0.01
C ASP A 206 12.74 -9.94 -1.15
N PHE A 207 12.38 -10.50 -2.31
CA PHE A 207 11.95 -9.67 -3.43
C PHE A 207 10.66 -8.94 -3.08
N THR A 208 10.76 -7.63 -2.93
CA THR A 208 9.67 -6.78 -2.46
C THR A 208 9.21 -5.83 -3.56
N ILE A 209 7.92 -5.83 -3.84
CA ILE A 209 7.24 -4.87 -4.70
C ILE A 209 6.47 -3.92 -3.80
N THR A 210 6.73 -2.63 -3.90
CA THR A 210 5.98 -1.59 -3.20
C THR A 210 4.97 -1.00 -4.16
N GLU A 211 3.70 -1.35 -3.98
CA GLU A 211 2.59 -0.86 -4.79
C GLU A 211 2.04 0.46 -4.22
N LYS A 212 1.68 1.38 -5.11
CA LYS A 212 0.87 2.54 -4.74
C LYS A 212 -0.59 2.10 -4.62
N ARG A 213 -1.14 2.18 -3.43
CA ARG A 213 -2.59 2.19 -3.31
C ARG A 213 -3.07 3.61 -3.51
N THR A 214 -3.71 3.87 -4.62
CA THR A 214 -4.54 5.08 -4.73
C THR A 214 -5.63 4.91 -3.67
N SER A 215 -5.53 5.62 -2.56
CA SER A 215 -6.68 5.69 -1.68
C SER A 215 -7.79 6.28 -2.53
N THR A 216 -8.80 5.50 -2.83
CA THR A 216 -10.06 6.07 -3.30
C THR A 216 -10.43 7.09 -2.24
N THR A 217 -10.32 8.36 -2.60
CA THR A 217 -10.82 9.45 -1.78
C THR A 217 -12.27 9.11 -1.55
N ILE A 218 -12.60 8.65 -0.35
CA ILE A 218 -13.98 8.76 0.09
C ILE A 218 -14.15 10.26 0.23
N THR A 219 -14.59 10.89 -0.85
CA THR A 219 -15.18 12.21 -0.75
C THR A 219 -16.35 11.98 0.18
N ARG A 220 -16.17 12.30 1.47
CA ARG A 220 -17.33 12.63 2.27
C ARG A 220 -17.88 13.89 1.59
N GLN A 221 -18.75 13.68 0.61
CA GLN A 221 -19.77 14.67 0.40
C GLN A 221 -20.40 14.84 1.78
N GLN A 222 -20.31 16.03 2.31
CA GLN A 222 -21.17 16.46 3.36
C GLN A 222 -22.55 16.60 2.70
N GLU A 223 -23.16 15.47 2.34
CA GLU A 223 -24.59 15.36 2.17
C GLU A 223 -25.15 15.58 3.56
N ASP A 224 -26.18 16.36 3.64
CA ASP A 224 -26.93 16.71 4.84
C ASP A 224 -26.94 15.54 5.82
N SER A 225 -26.22 15.71 6.92
CA SER A 225 -25.68 14.62 7.72
C SER A 225 -26.83 13.86 8.37
N ILE A 226 -27.13 12.69 7.84
CA ILE A 226 -27.94 11.72 8.58
C ILE A 226 -27.18 11.45 9.88
N LYS A 227 -27.70 11.99 10.97
CA LYS A 227 -27.11 11.81 12.29
C LYS A 227 -27.63 10.52 12.87
N PHE A 228 -26.74 9.62 13.24
CA PHE A 228 -27.09 8.42 13.98
C PHE A 228 -26.03 8.13 15.04
N TYR A 229 -26.44 7.50 16.12
CA TYR A 229 -25.56 6.99 17.17
C TYR A 229 -26.20 5.78 17.85
N THR A 230 -25.43 5.01 18.61
CA THR A 230 -25.93 3.91 19.43
C THR A 230 -25.79 4.23 20.91
N SER A 231 -26.79 3.86 21.68
CA SER A 231 -26.75 3.88 23.14
C SER A 231 -27.64 2.76 23.68
N GLU A 232 -27.17 2.03 24.70
CA GLU A 232 -27.93 0.99 25.42
C GLU A 232 -28.68 -0.02 24.52
N ARG A 233 -28.03 -0.49 23.47
CA ARG A 233 -28.61 -1.40 22.46
C ARG A 233 -29.67 -0.78 21.55
N ASN A 234 -29.81 0.52 21.54
CA ASN A 234 -30.67 1.21 20.61
C ASN A 234 -29.83 2.00 19.59
N LEU A 235 -30.29 2.00 18.37
CA LEU A 235 -29.85 2.89 17.31
C LEU A 235 -30.79 4.09 17.28
N TYR A 236 -30.24 5.27 17.43
CA TYR A 236 -30.93 6.53 17.26
C TYR A 236 -30.58 7.10 15.89
N VAL A 237 -31.60 7.37 15.08
CA VAL A 237 -31.47 7.95 13.73
C VAL A 237 -32.23 9.24 13.65
N GLN A 238 -31.60 10.33 13.24
CA GLN A 238 -32.28 11.56 12.91
C GLN A 238 -32.66 11.57 11.42
N SER A 239 -33.94 11.41 11.13
CA SER A 239 -34.49 11.51 9.78
C SER A 239 -34.86 12.95 9.44
N ASP A 240 -34.56 13.41 8.25
CA ASP A 240 -34.92 14.75 7.73
C ASP A 240 -36.26 14.76 6.98
N LYS A 241 -36.77 13.57 6.64
CA LYS A 241 -38.03 13.37 5.91
C LYS A 241 -38.88 12.26 6.53
N ASP A 242 -40.17 12.28 6.25
CA ASP A 242 -41.06 11.19 6.62
C ASP A 242 -40.84 9.96 5.75
N LYS A 243 -41.02 8.79 6.37
CA LYS A 243 -40.86 7.46 5.70
C LYS A 243 -39.49 7.22 5.11
N GLN A 244 -38.45 7.71 5.78
CA GLN A 244 -37.08 7.41 5.39
C GLN A 244 -36.74 5.94 5.67
N LEU A 245 -36.27 5.20 4.65
CA LEU A 245 -35.94 3.80 4.80
C LEU A 245 -34.58 3.64 5.51
N VAL A 246 -34.59 2.90 6.61
CA VAL A 246 -33.39 2.48 7.35
C VAL A 246 -33.29 0.96 7.30
N GLU A 247 -32.17 0.47 6.78
CA GLU A 247 -31.87 -0.95 6.66
C GLU A 247 -30.61 -1.28 7.47
N ILE A 248 -30.64 -2.40 8.20
CA ILE A 248 -29.49 -2.88 8.99
C ILE A 248 -29.13 -4.29 8.52
N PHE A 249 -27.85 -4.48 8.25
CA PHE A 249 -27.30 -5.74 7.78
C PHE A 249 -26.23 -6.27 8.75
N SER A 250 -26.06 -7.59 8.81
CA SER A 250 -24.88 -8.17 9.41
C SER A 250 -23.63 -7.91 8.54
N ILE A 251 -22.45 -8.17 9.09
CA ILE A 251 -21.18 -8.02 8.32
C ILE A 251 -21.08 -9.02 7.15
N GLU A 252 -21.86 -10.12 7.18
CA GLU A 252 -21.97 -11.07 6.07
C GLU A 252 -22.99 -10.64 5.00
N GLY A 253 -23.58 -9.44 5.13
CA GLY A 253 -24.54 -8.89 4.17
C GLY A 253 -25.98 -9.37 4.32
N ARG A 254 -26.32 -10.11 5.39
CA ARG A 254 -27.69 -10.54 5.65
C ARG A 254 -28.49 -9.39 6.27
N GLN A 255 -29.62 -9.03 5.67
CA GLN A 255 -30.53 -8.04 6.22
C GLN A 255 -31.13 -8.52 7.54
N ILE A 256 -30.96 -7.71 8.58
CA ILE A 256 -31.44 -7.97 9.94
C ILE A 256 -32.73 -7.21 10.22
N LEU A 257 -32.79 -5.96 9.74
CA LEU A 257 -33.91 -5.06 9.96
C LEU A 257 -34.11 -4.14 8.76
N SER A 258 -35.36 -3.82 8.48
CA SER A 258 -35.77 -2.77 7.54
C SER A 258 -36.96 -2.03 8.15
N ILE A 259 -36.86 -0.72 8.31
CA ILE A 259 -37.87 0.11 8.97
C ILE A 259 -37.97 1.46 8.26
N LEU A 260 -39.21 2.01 8.23
CA LEU A 260 -39.45 3.38 7.78
C LEU A 260 -39.46 4.29 9.00
N CYS A 261 -38.57 5.25 9.02
CA CYS A 261 -38.46 6.27 10.07
C CYS A 261 -39.29 7.52 9.71
N ASP A 262 -39.92 8.11 10.69
CA ASP A 262 -40.59 9.40 10.53
C ASP A 262 -39.60 10.54 10.74
N LYS A 263 -39.97 11.73 10.29
CA LYS A 263 -39.11 12.91 10.45
C LYS A 263 -38.80 13.20 11.92
N GLY A 264 -37.51 13.45 12.22
CA GLY A 264 -36.99 13.65 13.57
C GLY A 264 -36.20 12.46 14.08
N TRP A 265 -36.05 12.36 15.40
CA TRP A 265 -35.33 11.27 16.04
C TRP A 265 -36.19 10.02 16.14
N ASN A 266 -35.63 8.90 15.67
CA ASN A 266 -36.25 7.58 15.75
C ASN A 266 -35.31 6.65 16.57
N GLU A 267 -35.92 5.86 17.47
CA GLU A 267 -35.28 4.88 18.28
C GLU A 267 -35.56 3.48 17.74
N ILE A 268 -34.51 2.74 17.42
CA ILE A 268 -34.56 1.42 16.77
C ILE A 268 -33.82 0.41 17.65
N PRO A 269 -34.49 -0.57 18.28
CA PRO A 269 -33.84 -1.53 19.14
C PRO A 269 -32.98 -2.54 18.34
N ILE A 270 -31.74 -2.74 18.78
CA ILE A 270 -30.80 -3.73 18.24
C ILE A 270 -30.77 -4.92 19.19
N LYS A 271 -31.20 -6.10 18.72
CA LYS A 271 -31.39 -7.28 19.57
C LYS A 271 -30.09 -7.83 20.18
N SER A 272 -28.97 -7.65 19.54
CA SER A 272 -27.68 -8.23 19.98
C SER A 272 -26.56 -7.22 19.86
N PRO A 273 -25.58 -7.22 20.77
CA PRO A 273 -24.35 -6.45 20.55
C PRO A 273 -23.58 -6.99 19.33
N GLY A 274 -22.85 -6.12 18.66
CA GLY A 274 -22.09 -6.52 17.49
C GLY A 274 -21.75 -5.36 16.53
N ILE A 275 -21.17 -5.75 15.40
CA ILE A 275 -20.87 -4.86 14.28
C ILE A 275 -21.90 -5.08 13.19
N TYR A 276 -22.47 -4.01 12.69
CA TYR A 276 -23.50 -4.00 11.67
C TYR A 276 -23.17 -3.01 10.57
N ILE A 277 -23.84 -3.14 9.45
CA ILE A 277 -23.85 -2.16 8.36
C ILE A 277 -25.24 -1.51 8.38
N ILE A 278 -25.29 -0.19 8.54
CA ILE A 278 -26.50 0.59 8.40
C ILE A 278 -26.54 1.23 7.00
N LYS A 279 -27.70 1.13 6.37
CA LYS A 279 -27.98 1.82 5.10
C LYS A 279 -29.22 2.68 5.27
N ILE A 280 -29.09 3.97 4.94
CA ILE A 280 -30.17 4.96 5.00
C ILE A 280 -30.21 5.63 3.63
N ASP A 281 -31.24 5.35 2.85
CA ASP A 281 -31.30 5.68 1.42
C ASP A 281 -30.04 5.18 0.66
N ASN A 282 -29.21 6.09 0.15
CA ASN A 282 -27.94 5.78 -0.52
C ASN A 282 -26.72 5.85 0.41
N HIS A 283 -26.92 6.20 1.67
CA HIS A 283 -25.84 6.32 2.62
C HIS A 283 -25.60 4.99 3.35
N ILE A 284 -24.36 4.52 3.34
CA ILE A 284 -23.94 3.27 4.00
C ILE A 284 -22.86 3.59 5.02
N SER A 285 -23.00 3.08 6.23
CA SER A 285 -22.02 3.27 7.30
C SER A 285 -21.90 2.04 8.18
N LYS A 286 -20.80 1.99 8.95
CA LYS A 286 -20.57 0.97 9.98
C LYS A 286 -21.27 1.40 11.28
N LEU A 287 -21.97 0.47 11.90
CA LEU A 287 -22.63 0.63 13.19
C LEU A 287 -21.97 -0.32 14.20
N ILE A 288 -21.61 0.17 15.38
CA ILE A 288 -21.12 -0.65 16.49
C ILE A 288 -22.14 -0.52 17.62
N CYS A 289 -22.71 -1.65 18.03
CA CYS A 289 -23.66 -1.73 19.14
C CYS A 289 -23.00 -2.56 20.26
N ASN A 290 -22.85 -2.00 21.45
CA ASN A 290 -22.24 -2.63 22.62
C ASN A 290 -23.28 -3.27 23.54
#